data_3e54e7d536d90452b18dfec1867c8692
#
_entry.id   3e54e7d536d90452b18dfec1867c8692
#
_cell.length_a   1.000
_cell.length_b   1.000
_cell.length_c   1.000
_cell.angle_alpha   90.00
_cell.angle_beta   90.00
_cell.angle_gamma   90.00
#
_symmetry.space_group_name_H-M   'P 1'
#
loop_
_entity.id
_entity.type
_entity.pdbx_description
1 polymer ?
#
loop_
_entity_poly.entity_id
_entity_poly.type
_entity_poly.pdbx_seq_one_letter_code
_entity_poly.pdbx_strand_id
1 'polypeptide(L)'
;GSTMNALAFSVNSTTDIITGTITTGSAHYLKLGDTVDIAIGDNEYTREFDVKIIYDKYHFKYFDVTNFTISSKGRIVQANIAITGGTGLTNGSYNSIPLIGGTGQNASANIIVSGNTVTSVSIQGEGKEYSDGDVLTANISNIGGTGQGFSIDIGNVKKTGGLVQNLWTFMAGSGGTPGTYTKVPLANSSAPSGEGAEFTIVVNESGEVSSVTLTKEGKGYYNNEQLDPIAQSDIGNVNGFYVTPNAINQEFTVRGSAAHQLTIGDEVV
;
A
#
# COMPACT_ATOMS: atom_id res chain seq x y z
N GLY A 1 -19.74 13.60 -20.83
CA GLY A 1 -20.04 12.48 -19.90
C GLY A 1 -20.42 13.03 -18.55
N SER A 2 -21.31 12.37 -17.83
CA SER A 2 -21.62 12.74 -16.46
C SER A 2 -20.87 11.82 -15.52
N THR A 3 -20.13 12.37 -14.57
CA THR A 3 -19.43 11.62 -13.53
C THR A 3 -20.44 11.18 -12.48
N MET A 4 -20.42 9.90 -12.12
CA MET A 4 -21.23 9.32 -11.05
C MET A 4 -20.33 8.77 -9.95
N ASN A 5 -20.66 9.06 -8.69
CA ASN A 5 -19.95 8.48 -7.57
C ASN A 5 -20.50 7.08 -7.28
N ALA A 6 -19.61 6.08 -7.26
CA ALA A 6 -19.97 4.75 -6.80
C ALA A 6 -20.05 4.74 -5.26
N LEU A 7 -21.15 4.19 -4.72
CA LEU A 7 -21.34 3.99 -3.28
C LEU A 7 -20.75 2.65 -2.80
N ALA A 8 -20.67 1.66 -3.70
CA ALA A 8 -20.11 0.36 -3.40
C ALA A 8 -19.47 -0.24 -4.65
N PHE A 9 -18.34 -0.87 -4.45
CA PHE A 9 -17.58 -1.58 -5.46
C PHE A 9 -17.22 -2.96 -4.93
N SER A 10 -17.59 -4.01 -5.64
CA SER A 10 -17.18 -5.37 -5.32
C SER A 10 -16.45 -5.99 -6.51
N VAL A 11 -15.24 -6.49 -6.26
CA VAL A 11 -14.47 -7.26 -7.24
C VAL A 11 -14.55 -8.73 -6.86
N ASN A 12 -14.96 -9.56 -7.81
CA ASN A 12 -14.87 -11.00 -7.68
C ASN A 12 -13.95 -11.53 -8.78
N SER A 13 -12.77 -12.01 -8.43
CA SER A 13 -11.85 -12.65 -9.36
C SER A 13 -11.92 -14.16 -9.18
N THR A 14 -12.60 -14.84 -10.05
CA THR A 14 -12.44 -16.27 -10.27
C THR A 14 -11.93 -16.44 -11.68
N THR A 15 -10.65 -16.79 -11.83
CA THR A 15 -9.99 -17.09 -13.10
C THR A 15 -10.13 -16.01 -14.19
N ASP A 16 -9.07 -15.24 -14.39
CA ASP A 16 -8.80 -14.40 -15.59
C ASP A 16 -9.88 -13.38 -16.03
N ILE A 17 -11.03 -13.31 -15.35
CA ILE A 17 -12.11 -12.36 -15.63
C ILE A 17 -12.40 -11.56 -14.36
N ILE A 18 -12.20 -10.25 -14.43
CA ILE A 18 -12.65 -9.36 -13.36
C ILE A 18 -14.12 -9.03 -13.61
N THR A 19 -14.96 -9.42 -12.66
CA THR A 19 -16.34 -8.99 -12.60
C THR A 19 -16.56 -8.12 -11.39
N GLY A 20 -17.21 -6.99 -11.57
CA GLY A 20 -17.58 -6.12 -10.47
C GLY A 20 -19.03 -5.70 -10.56
N THR A 21 -19.63 -5.45 -9.43
CA THR A 21 -20.94 -4.79 -9.35
C THR A 21 -20.72 -3.40 -8.79
N ILE A 22 -21.22 -2.39 -9.49
CA ILE A 22 -21.18 -1.00 -9.06
C ILE A 22 -22.56 -0.58 -8.64
N THR A 23 -22.65 0.01 -7.46
CA THR A 23 -23.84 0.68 -6.95
C THR A 23 -23.61 2.18 -7.01
N THR A 24 -24.42 2.90 -7.76
CA THR A 24 -24.32 4.36 -7.91
C THR A 24 -25.28 5.09 -6.95
N GLY A 25 -24.85 6.25 -6.45
CA GLY A 25 -25.67 7.10 -5.58
C GLY A 25 -26.84 7.79 -6.28
N SER A 26 -26.83 7.81 -7.62
CA SER A 26 -27.88 8.35 -8.47
C SER A 26 -28.12 7.42 -9.66
N ALA A 27 -29.27 7.54 -10.31
CA ALA A 27 -29.61 6.70 -11.46
C ALA A 27 -28.60 6.89 -12.60
N HIS A 28 -28.01 5.79 -13.07
CA HIS A 28 -26.93 5.81 -14.06
C HIS A 28 -27.40 5.91 -15.52
N TYR A 29 -28.66 5.54 -15.82
CA TYR A 29 -29.25 5.54 -17.17
C TYR A 29 -28.45 4.77 -18.25
N LEU A 30 -27.52 3.90 -17.85
CA LEU A 30 -26.72 3.08 -18.76
C LEU A 30 -27.56 2.01 -19.43
N LYS A 31 -27.12 1.59 -20.62
CA LYS A 31 -27.68 0.50 -21.42
C LYS A 31 -26.65 -0.59 -21.61
N LEU A 32 -27.12 -1.79 -21.96
CA LEU A 32 -26.22 -2.87 -22.37
C LEU A 32 -25.40 -2.43 -23.57
N GLY A 33 -24.08 -2.64 -23.50
CA GLY A 33 -23.13 -2.26 -24.53
C GLY A 33 -22.61 -0.81 -24.41
N ASP A 34 -23.13 -0.03 -23.46
CA ASP A 34 -22.47 1.24 -23.12
C ASP A 34 -21.11 0.96 -22.51
N THR A 35 -20.18 1.87 -22.69
CA THR A 35 -18.86 1.85 -22.04
C THR A 35 -18.86 2.80 -20.86
N VAL A 36 -18.18 2.39 -19.80
CA VAL A 36 -18.01 3.20 -18.58
C VAL A 36 -16.54 3.20 -18.17
N ASP A 37 -16.06 4.36 -17.78
CA ASP A 37 -14.76 4.48 -17.16
C ASP A 37 -14.90 4.30 -15.66
N ILE A 38 -14.09 3.40 -15.10
CA ILE A 38 -14.09 3.11 -13.67
C ILE A 38 -12.73 3.50 -13.10
N ALA A 39 -12.72 4.52 -12.25
CA ALA A 39 -11.56 4.89 -11.45
C ALA A 39 -11.57 4.08 -10.15
N ILE A 40 -10.46 3.40 -9.83
CA ILE A 40 -10.27 2.65 -8.60
C ILE A 40 -9.16 3.34 -7.80
N GLY A 41 -9.51 3.96 -6.68
CA GLY A 41 -8.57 4.72 -5.84
C GLY A 41 -8.24 6.11 -6.39
N ASP A 42 -7.17 6.71 -5.89
CA ASP A 42 -6.74 8.07 -6.23
C ASP A 42 -6.15 8.18 -7.65
N ASN A 43 -6.97 8.04 -8.68
CA ASN A 43 -6.66 8.32 -10.10
C ASN A 43 -5.50 7.54 -10.75
N GLU A 44 -4.99 6.47 -10.17
CA GLU A 44 -3.90 5.74 -10.82
C GLU A 44 -4.35 4.75 -11.90
N TYR A 45 -5.63 4.35 -11.94
CA TYR A 45 -6.12 3.39 -12.92
C TYR A 45 -7.57 3.66 -13.30
N THR A 46 -7.79 4.39 -14.37
CA THR A 46 -9.08 4.47 -15.03
C THR A 46 -9.09 3.59 -16.25
N ARG A 47 -10.13 2.83 -16.44
CA ARG A 47 -10.29 1.96 -17.58
C ARG A 47 -11.73 1.96 -18.07
N GLU A 48 -11.87 1.85 -19.39
CA GLU A 48 -13.12 1.67 -20.07
C GLU A 48 -13.59 0.21 -19.95
N PHE A 49 -14.79 0.01 -19.46
CA PHE A 49 -15.44 -1.29 -19.34
C PHE A 49 -16.76 -1.30 -20.05
N ASP A 50 -17.06 -2.42 -20.71
CA ASP A 50 -18.37 -2.63 -21.30
C ASP A 50 -19.41 -2.99 -20.22
N VAL A 51 -20.54 -2.34 -20.24
CA VAL A 51 -21.68 -2.69 -19.41
C VAL A 51 -22.31 -3.97 -19.94
N LYS A 52 -22.22 -5.05 -19.18
CA LYS A 52 -22.71 -6.37 -19.60
C LYS A 52 -24.02 -6.79 -18.98
N ILE A 53 -24.36 -6.30 -17.80
CA ILE A 53 -25.63 -6.57 -17.12
C ILE A 53 -26.09 -5.32 -16.40
N ILE A 54 -27.35 -4.95 -16.60
CA ILE A 54 -28.02 -3.92 -15.83
C ILE A 54 -29.04 -4.61 -14.93
N TYR A 55 -28.89 -4.44 -13.61
CA TYR A 55 -29.84 -4.97 -12.64
C TYR A 55 -31.03 -4.01 -12.44
N ASP A 56 -30.72 -2.74 -12.27
CA ASP A 56 -31.70 -1.65 -12.14
C ASP A 56 -30.99 -0.31 -12.44
N LYS A 57 -31.69 0.81 -12.22
CA LYS A 57 -31.13 2.15 -12.50
C LYS A 57 -29.95 2.58 -11.62
N TYR A 58 -29.58 1.78 -10.62
CA TYR A 58 -28.47 2.05 -9.70
C TYR A 58 -27.39 0.98 -9.75
N HIS A 59 -27.65 -0.21 -10.31
CA HIS A 59 -26.73 -1.35 -10.28
C HIS A 59 -26.44 -1.88 -11.68
N PHE A 60 -25.19 -2.03 -12.01
CA PHE A 60 -24.75 -2.68 -13.24
C PHE A 60 -23.52 -3.57 -13.02
N LYS A 61 -23.32 -4.54 -13.88
CA LYS A 61 -22.10 -5.34 -13.99
C LYS A 61 -21.32 -4.96 -15.22
N TYR A 62 -20.02 -4.91 -15.03
CA TYR A 62 -19.07 -4.86 -16.13
C TYR A 62 -18.25 -6.14 -16.18
N PHE A 63 -17.75 -6.48 -17.35
CA PHE A 63 -16.79 -7.55 -17.55
C PHE A 63 -15.58 -6.98 -18.27
N ASP A 64 -14.41 -7.36 -17.80
CA ASP A 64 -13.20 -7.19 -18.55
C ASP A 64 -12.72 -8.55 -19.08
N VAL A 65 -12.51 -8.64 -20.37
CA VAL A 65 -12.02 -9.84 -21.04
C VAL A 65 -10.50 -9.94 -21.08
N THR A 66 -9.80 -8.98 -20.51
CA THR A 66 -8.34 -9.03 -20.39
C THR A 66 -7.95 -9.47 -18.99
N ASN A 67 -7.00 -10.38 -18.92
CA ASN A 67 -6.49 -10.93 -17.66
C ASN A 67 -5.86 -9.82 -16.82
N PHE A 68 -6.47 -9.53 -15.67
CA PHE A 68 -5.89 -8.65 -14.65
C PHE A 68 -5.60 -9.42 -13.38
N THR A 69 -4.49 -9.11 -12.79
CA THR A 69 -4.20 -9.48 -11.42
C THR A 69 -4.29 -8.21 -10.57
N ILE A 70 -5.15 -8.23 -9.55
CA ILE A 70 -5.19 -7.18 -8.53
C ILE A 70 -4.44 -7.73 -7.32
N SER A 71 -3.40 -7.05 -6.92
CA SER A 71 -2.66 -7.40 -5.71
C SER A 71 -2.53 -6.19 -4.79
N SER A 72 -2.66 -6.43 -3.49
CA SER A 72 -2.46 -5.40 -2.48
C SER A 72 -1.02 -4.93 -2.48
N LYS A 73 -0.82 -3.61 -2.42
CA LYS A 73 0.50 -3.03 -2.16
C LYS A 73 0.84 -3.08 -0.68
N GLY A 74 2.11 -3.25 -0.37
CA GLY A 74 2.54 -3.29 1.01
C GLY A 74 4.03 -3.48 1.20
N ARG A 75 4.37 -4.01 2.37
CA ARG A 75 5.73 -4.29 2.82
C ARG A 75 5.98 -5.79 2.91
N ILE A 76 7.22 -6.20 2.76
CA ILE A 76 7.61 -7.61 2.87
C ILE A 76 7.47 -8.08 4.31
N VAL A 77 6.88 -9.25 4.51
CA VAL A 77 6.78 -9.91 5.82
C VAL A 77 7.67 -11.14 5.83
N GLN A 78 8.59 -11.22 6.78
CA GLN A 78 9.54 -12.36 6.91
C GLN A 78 8.86 -13.73 6.89
N ALA A 79 7.70 -13.86 7.51
CA ALA A 79 6.97 -15.13 7.58
C ALA A 79 6.34 -15.57 6.25
N ASN A 80 6.26 -14.67 5.27
CA ASN A 80 5.54 -14.89 4.01
C ASN A 80 6.47 -14.96 2.79
N ILE A 81 7.76 -15.25 3.00
CA ILE A 81 8.72 -15.42 1.90
C ILE A 81 9.06 -16.88 1.68
N ALA A 82 9.24 -17.26 0.42
CA ALA A 82 9.85 -18.55 0.03
C ALA A 82 11.18 -18.28 -0.69
N ILE A 83 12.18 -19.14 -0.42
CA ILE A 83 13.54 -18.92 -0.90
C ILE A 83 13.90 -20.01 -1.89
N THR A 84 14.39 -19.62 -3.07
CA THR A 84 15.12 -20.47 -4.00
C THR A 84 16.62 -20.14 -3.86
N GLY A 85 17.40 -21.06 -3.35
CA GLY A 85 18.76 -20.78 -2.90
C GLY A 85 19.79 -20.49 -4.00
N GLY A 86 19.49 -20.84 -5.24
CA GLY A 86 20.46 -20.74 -6.35
C GLY A 86 21.62 -21.71 -6.22
N THR A 87 22.64 -21.51 -7.04
CA THR A 87 23.86 -22.36 -7.07
C THR A 87 25.10 -21.54 -7.40
N GLY A 88 26.28 -22.08 -7.03
CA GLY A 88 27.57 -21.48 -7.39
C GLY A 88 27.92 -20.20 -6.63
N LEU A 89 27.23 -19.92 -5.54
CA LEU A 89 27.51 -18.77 -4.69
C LEU A 89 28.69 -19.02 -3.75
N THR A 90 29.35 -17.97 -3.31
CA THR A 90 30.44 -18.07 -2.32
C THR A 90 29.87 -18.16 -0.91
N ASN A 91 30.32 -19.15 -0.13
CA ASN A 91 29.90 -19.31 1.27
C ASN A 91 30.25 -18.06 2.09
N GLY A 92 29.31 -17.60 2.90
CA GLY A 92 29.49 -16.42 3.75
C GLY A 92 28.20 -15.88 4.33
N SER A 93 28.34 -14.87 5.17
CA SER A 93 27.19 -14.06 5.69
C SER A 93 27.27 -12.67 5.12
N TYR A 94 26.22 -12.26 4.46
CA TYR A 94 26.13 -10.99 3.74
C TYR A 94 25.04 -10.14 4.39
N ASN A 95 25.41 -8.98 4.95
CA ASN A 95 24.51 -8.16 5.74
C ASN A 95 23.97 -6.97 4.95
N SER A 96 22.72 -6.60 5.25
CA SER A 96 22.05 -5.42 4.68
C SER A 96 22.09 -5.36 3.15
N ILE A 97 21.92 -6.51 2.51
CA ILE A 97 21.97 -6.62 1.05
C ILE A 97 20.70 -6.04 0.46
N PRO A 98 20.78 -5.04 -0.44
CA PRO A 98 19.63 -4.53 -1.16
C PRO A 98 18.99 -5.64 -1.99
N LEU A 99 17.67 -5.77 -1.86
CA LEU A 99 16.86 -6.66 -2.69
C LEU A 99 16.36 -5.90 -3.93
N ILE A 100 16.36 -6.56 -5.07
CA ILE A 100 15.97 -6.02 -6.37
C ILE A 100 14.91 -6.90 -7.01
N GLY A 101 14.10 -6.33 -7.90
CA GLY A 101 12.98 -7.02 -8.54
C GLY A 101 11.64 -6.70 -7.89
N GLY A 102 10.57 -7.33 -8.39
CA GLY A 102 9.22 -7.04 -7.96
C GLY A 102 8.73 -5.65 -8.36
N THR A 103 7.65 -5.20 -7.72
CA THR A 103 7.03 -3.88 -7.96
C THR A 103 7.45 -2.81 -6.96
N GLY A 104 7.95 -3.23 -5.80
CA GLY A 104 8.33 -2.37 -4.70
C GLY A 104 9.80 -1.92 -4.74
N GLN A 105 10.23 -1.27 -3.66
CA GLN A 105 11.57 -0.72 -3.53
C GLN A 105 12.06 -0.68 -2.08
N ASN A 106 13.38 -0.49 -1.92
CA ASN A 106 14.06 -0.26 -0.63
C ASN A 106 13.99 -1.43 0.36
N ALA A 107 13.75 -2.65 -0.09
CA ALA A 107 13.91 -3.82 0.76
C ALA A 107 15.37 -4.21 0.89
N SER A 108 15.74 -4.76 2.05
CA SER A 108 17.06 -5.30 2.31
C SER A 108 16.99 -6.54 3.21
N ALA A 109 18.00 -7.38 3.11
CA ALA A 109 18.09 -8.61 3.91
C ALA A 109 19.52 -8.94 4.32
N ASN A 110 19.64 -9.71 5.41
CA ASN A 110 20.84 -10.48 5.70
C ASN A 110 20.69 -11.84 5.02
N ILE A 111 21.72 -12.27 4.30
CA ILE A 111 21.72 -13.48 3.49
C ILE A 111 22.89 -14.39 3.93
N ILE A 112 22.58 -15.67 4.19
CA ILE A 112 23.60 -16.68 4.50
C ILE A 112 23.71 -17.64 3.33
N VAL A 113 24.91 -17.79 2.81
CA VAL A 113 25.27 -18.78 1.80
C VAL A 113 26.08 -19.89 2.46
N SER A 114 25.66 -21.14 2.29
CA SER A 114 26.37 -22.35 2.77
C SER A 114 26.15 -23.45 1.75
N GLY A 115 27.20 -24.23 1.46
CA GLY A 115 27.17 -25.25 0.41
C GLY A 115 26.96 -24.66 -0.99
N ASN A 116 27.44 -23.44 -1.24
CA ASN A 116 27.32 -22.69 -2.49
C ASN A 116 25.85 -22.32 -2.89
N THR A 117 24.93 -22.31 -1.93
CA THR A 117 23.54 -21.95 -2.09
C THR A 117 23.09 -21.03 -0.95
N VAL A 118 22.09 -20.18 -1.17
CA VAL A 118 21.46 -19.41 -0.08
C VAL A 118 20.65 -20.36 0.80
N THR A 119 20.96 -20.38 2.08
CA THR A 119 20.30 -21.24 3.08
C THR A 119 19.42 -20.44 4.02
N SER A 120 19.61 -19.12 4.13
CA SER A 120 18.80 -18.25 4.99
C SER A 120 18.74 -16.84 4.45
N VAL A 121 17.56 -16.23 4.59
CA VAL A 121 17.29 -14.83 4.31
C VAL A 121 16.54 -14.26 5.51
N SER A 122 17.06 -13.18 6.07
CA SER A 122 16.41 -12.42 7.14
C SER A 122 16.16 -10.99 6.66
N ILE A 123 14.89 -10.62 6.47
CA ILE A 123 14.50 -9.28 6.05
C ILE A 123 14.91 -8.28 7.13
N GLN A 124 15.69 -7.27 6.76
CA GLN A 124 16.15 -6.19 7.63
C GLN A 124 15.37 -4.90 7.32
N GLY A 125 15.13 -4.63 6.05
CA GLY A 125 14.28 -3.55 5.59
C GLY A 125 13.10 -4.12 4.82
N GLU A 126 11.89 -3.90 5.30
CA GLU A 126 10.66 -4.43 4.70
C GLU A 126 10.34 -3.79 3.33
N GLY A 127 10.97 -2.65 3.02
CA GLY A 127 10.70 -1.87 1.81
C GLY A 127 9.29 -1.31 1.75
N LYS A 128 8.84 -0.92 0.56
CA LYS A 128 7.49 -0.38 0.32
C LYS A 128 7.01 -0.71 -1.10
N GLU A 129 5.69 -0.65 -1.30
CA GLU A 129 5.01 -0.82 -2.59
C GLU A 129 5.17 -2.19 -3.27
N TYR A 130 5.59 -3.20 -2.52
CA TYR A 130 5.60 -4.58 -3.00
C TYR A 130 4.17 -5.13 -3.12
N SER A 131 4.01 -6.09 -4.03
CA SER A 131 2.73 -6.78 -4.27
C SER A 131 2.84 -8.26 -3.90
N ASP A 132 1.71 -8.86 -3.57
CA ASP A 132 1.61 -10.31 -3.44
C ASP A 132 2.11 -10.98 -4.74
N GLY A 133 2.92 -12.02 -4.60
CA GLY A 133 3.53 -12.73 -5.72
C GLY A 133 4.74 -12.06 -6.38
N ASP A 134 5.25 -10.95 -5.83
CA ASP A 134 6.52 -10.39 -6.30
C ASP A 134 7.67 -11.37 -6.10
N VAL A 135 8.59 -11.40 -7.07
CA VAL A 135 9.83 -12.18 -7.00
C VAL A 135 11.02 -11.24 -6.93
N LEU A 136 11.80 -11.40 -5.87
CA LEU A 136 13.00 -10.60 -5.61
C LEU A 136 14.25 -11.43 -5.75
N THR A 137 15.36 -10.75 -5.93
CA THR A 137 16.72 -11.31 -5.87
C THR A 137 17.69 -10.30 -5.28
N ALA A 138 18.96 -10.63 -5.22
CA ALA A 138 20.04 -9.70 -4.91
C ALA A 138 21.01 -9.62 -6.08
N ASN A 139 21.75 -8.52 -6.17
CA ASN A 139 22.86 -8.47 -7.10
C ASN A 139 23.89 -9.52 -6.65
N ILE A 140 24.22 -10.45 -7.54
CA ILE A 140 25.10 -11.58 -7.24
C ILE A 140 26.48 -11.13 -6.74
N SER A 141 26.98 -9.99 -7.22
CA SER A 141 28.23 -9.40 -6.70
C SER A 141 28.19 -9.08 -5.21
N ASN A 142 27.01 -8.86 -4.63
CA ASN A 142 26.84 -8.56 -3.22
C ASN A 142 26.70 -9.81 -2.34
N ILE A 143 26.57 -10.99 -2.95
CA ILE A 143 26.42 -12.29 -2.25
C ILE A 143 27.40 -13.34 -2.76
N GLY A 144 28.65 -12.91 -3.06
CA GLY A 144 29.76 -13.78 -3.40
C GLY A 144 30.04 -13.97 -4.88
N GLY A 145 29.45 -13.22 -5.77
CA GLY A 145 30.01 -12.82 -7.08
C GLY A 145 29.84 -13.73 -8.28
N THR A 146 29.53 -15.04 -8.19
CA THR A 146 29.60 -15.94 -9.36
C THR A 146 28.40 -16.87 -9.56
N GLY A 147 27.43 -16.90 -8.64
CA GLY A 147 26.30 -17.84 -8.69
C GLY A 147 25.14 -17.35 -9.57
N GLN A 148 24.09 -18.18 -9.62
CA GLN A 148 22.83 -17.86 -10.31
C GLN A 148 21.63 -18.53 -9.66
N GLY A 149 20.42 -18.07 -10.00
CA GLY A 149 19.16 -18.73 -9.63
C GLY A 149 18.69 -18.46 -8.20
N PHE A 150 19.29 -17.51 -7.46
CA PHE A 150 18.75 -17.07 -6.18
C PHE A 150 17.50 -16.21 -6.40
N SER A 151 16.40 -16.55 -5.72
CA SER A 151 15.19 -15.72 -5.65
C SER A 151 14.47 -15.83 -4.31
N ILE A 152 13.65 -14.83 -4.04
CA ILE A 152 12.74 -14.74 -2.91
C ILE A 152 11.35 -14.48 -3.47
N ASP A 153 10.45 -15.43 -3.30
CA ASP A 153 9.04 -15.27 -3.68
C ASP A 153 8.27 -14.67 -2.50
N ILE A 154 7.58 -13.56 -2.75
CA ILE A 154 6.74 -12.88 -1.76
C ILE A 154 5.35 -13.47 -1.83
N GLY A 155 4.91 -14.19 -0.80
CA GLY A 155 3.56 -14.73 -0.73
C GLY A 155 2.50 -13.63 -0.53
N ASN A 156 2.46 -13.05 0.65
CA ASN A 156 1.55 -11.94 0.96
C ASN A 156 2.33 -10.78 1.59
N VAL A 157 2.03 -9.57 1.16
CA VAL A 157 2.58 -8.36 1.75
C VAL A 157 1.79 -7.92 2.98
N LYS A 158 2.41 -7.16 3.87
CA LYS A 158 1.72 -6.37 4.89
C LYS A 158 1.08 -5.18 4.20
N LYS A 159 -0.23 -5.23 4.05
CA LYS A 159 -1.01 -4.23 3.30
C LYS A 159 -0.79 -2.83 3.84
N THR A 160 -0.62 -1.89 2.92
CA THR A 160 -0.43 -0.47 3.23
C THR A 160 -1.46 0.38 2.48
N GLY A 161 -1.65 1.63 2.93
CA GLY A 161 -2.58 2.56 2.30
C GLY A 161 -2.58 3.91 2.97
N GLY A 162 -3.52 4.75 2.59
CA GLY A 162 -3.81 6.04 3.25
C GLY A 162 -4.52 5.83 4.58
N LEU A 163 -4.43 6.83 5.47
CA LEU A 163 -5.16 6.83 6.74
C LEU A 163 -6.64 7.15 6.51
N VAL A 164 -7.51 6.56 7.31
CA VAL A 164 -8.96 6.77 7.23
C VAL A 164 -9.43 7.66 8.36
N GLN A 165 -10.17 8.73 8.04
CA GLN A 165 -10.71 9.68 9.00
C GLN A 165 -11.50 8.99 10.12
N ASN A 166 -11.20 9.34 11.37
CA ASN A 166 -11.84 8.82 12.59
C ASN A 166 -11.72 7.30 12.83
N LEU A 167 -10.85 6.62 12.10
CA LEU A 167 -10.55 5.19 12.31
C LEU A 167 -9.16 5.01 12.92
N TRP A 168 -8.93 5.66 14.07
CA TRP A 168 -7.75 5.52 14.92
C TRP A 168 -8.08 5.68 16.38
N THR A 169 -7.15 5.26 17.22
CA THR A 169 -7.06 5.66 18.64
C THR A 169 -5.84 6.55 18.83
N PHE A 170 -5.83 7.35 19.87
CA PHE A 170 -4.63 8.12 20.22
C PHE A 170 -4.38 8.14 21.72
N MET A 171 -3.12 8.28 22.10
CA MET A 171 -2.69 8.57 23.46
C MET A 171 -2.55 10.08 23.60
N ALA A 172 -3.19 10.66 24.59
CA ALA A 172 -3.25 12.14 24.73
C ALA A 172 -1.90 12.79 25.06
N GLY A 173 -1.00 12.03 25.70
CA GLY A 173 0.25 12.60 26.20
C GLY A 173 0.04 13.62 27.31
N SER A 174 1.07 14.43 27.63
CA SER A 174 0.99 15.47 28.67
C SER A 174 2.10 16.52 28.54
N GLY A 175 1.93 17.62 29.25
CA GLY A 175 2.97 18.66 29.40
C GLY A 175 3.16 19.56 28.18
N GLY A 176 2.24 19.50 27.21
CA GLY A 176 2.30 20.33 26.03
C GLY A 176 1.85 21.76 26.24
N THR A 177 2.22 22.65 25.34
CA THR A 177 1.70 24.00 25.27
C THR A 177 0.30 24.00 24.66
N PRO A 178 -0.71 24.60 25.32
CA PRO A 178 -2.06 24.71 24.76
C PRO A 178 -2.10 25.41 23.40
N GLY A 179 -2.87 24.88 22.47
CA GLY A 179 -2.99 25.49 21.14
C GLY A 179 -3.57 24.55 20.10
N THR A 180 -3.74 25.09 18.88
CA THR A 180 -4.13 24.31 17.69
C THR A 180 -2.97 24.27 16.72
N TYR A 181 -2.51 23.07 16.43
CA TYR A 181 -1.36 22.79 15.58
C TYR A 181 -1.87 22.17 14.26
N THR A 182 -1.53 22.79 13.14
CA THR A 182 -2.03 22.38 11.80
C THR A 182 -0.91 21.82 10.95
N LYS A 183 -1.26 20.94 10.00
CA LYS A 183 -0.30 20.26 9.09
C LYS A 183 0.78 19.49 9.83
N VAL A 184 0.42 18.91 10.97
CA VAL A 184 1.35 18.11 11.77
C VAL A 184 1.60 16.77 11.07
N PRO A 185 2.84 16.45 10.66
CA PRO A 185 3.16 15.17 10.09
C PRO A 185 3.38 14.15 11.21
N LEU A 186 2.78 12.96 11.07
CA LEU A 186 3.04 11.82 11.96
C LEU A 186 3.71 10.69 11.20
N ALA A 187 4.65 10.02 11.83
CA ALA A 187 5.36 8.88 11.27
C ALA A 187 5.69 7.83 12.35
N ASN A 188 5.95 6.59 11.93
CA ASN A 188 6.45 5.58 12.84
C ASN A 188 7.94 5.82 13.10
N SER A 189 8.32 6.06 14.36
CA SER A 189 9.69 6.34 14.77
C SER A 189 10.61 5.10 14.74
N SER A 190 10.04 3.89 14.76
CA SER A 190 10.77 2.61 14.91
C SER A 190 10.92 1.82 13.62
N ALA A 191 10.19 2.15 12.56
CA ALA A 191 10.22 1.45 11.28
C ALA A 191 9.91 2.43 10.14
N PRO A 192 10.28 2.09 8.88
CA PRO A 192 9.79 2.86 7.75
C PRO A 192 8.27 2.89 7.80
N SER A 193 7.70 4.06 7.96
CA SER A 193 6.26 4.31 8.01
C SER A 193 5.74 4.77 6.65
N GLY A 194 4.43 4.97 6.57
CA GLY A 194 3.81 5.75 5.51
C GLY A 194 4.33 7.18 5.50
N GLU A 195 3.93 7.93 4.50
CA GLU A 195 4.36 9.31 4.28
C GLU A 195 3.20 10.21 3.85
N GLY A 196 3.32 11.50 4.12
CA GLY A 196 2.45 12.53 3.58
C GLY A 196 1.10 12.71 4.29
N ALA A 197 0.79 11.97 5.36
CA ALA A 197 -0.37 12.28 6.19
C ALA A 197 -0.15 13.57 6.98
N GLU A 198 -1.19 14.38 7.08
CA GLU A 198 -1.17 15.62 7.83
C GLU A 198 -2.38 15.68 8.78
N PHE A 199 -2.16 16.20 9.97
CA PHE A 199 -3.17 16.32 11.00
C PHE A 199 -3.32 17.74 11.52
N THR A 200 -4.52 18.06 12.01
CA THR A 200 -4.75 19.15 12.94
C THR A 200 -4.90 18.55 14.34
N ILE A 201 -4.07 19.03 15.29
CA ILE A 201 -4.02 18.54 16.67
C ILE A 201 -4.31 19.69 17.61
N VAL A 202 -5.22 19.46 18.56
CA VAL A 202 -5.57 20.44 19.61
C VAL A 202 -5.03 19.98 20.95
N VAL A 203 -4.22 20.81 21.57
CA VAL A 203 -3.72 20.65 22.94
C VAL A 203 -4.54 21.56 23.86
N ASN A 204 -5.12 20.98 24.90
CA ASN A 204 -5.95 21.69 25.88
C ASN A 204 -5.12 22.43 26.93
N GLU A 205 -5.81 23.17 27.81
CA GLU A 205 -5.18 23.94 28.90
C GLU A 205 -4.42 23.07 29.93
N SER A 206 -4.72 21.76 29.98
CA SER A 206 -3.98 20.80 30.84
C SER A 206 -2.70 20.28 30.18
N GLY A 207 -2.41 20.70 28.94
CA GLY A 207 -1.25 20.24 28.17
C GLY A 207 -1.40 18.86 27.58
N GLU A 208 -2.62 18.37 27.38
CA GLU A 208 -2.96 17.08 26.78
C GLU A 208 -3.60 17.25 25.41
N VAL A 209 -3.38 16.33 24.49
CA VAL A 209 -4.10 16.31 23.21
C VAL A 209 -5.57 15.97 23.45
N SER A 210 -6.45 16.86 23.06
CA SER A 210 -7.90 16.71 23.20
C SER A 210 -8.61 16.39 21.90
N SER A 211 -7.99 16.66 20.75
CA SER A 211 -8.56 16.38 19.42
C SER A 211 -7.47 16.13 18.40
N VAL A 212 -7.76 15.16 17.51
CA VAL A 212 -6.92 14.79 16.37
C VAL A 212 -7.82 14.70 15.14
N THR A 213 -7.52 15.48 14.11
CA THR A 213 -8.28 15.52 12.85
C THR A 213 -7.33 15.30 11.68
N LEU A 214 -7.60 14.31 10.85
CA LEU A 214 -6.85 14.05 9.63
C LEU A 214 -7.21 15.10 8.58
N THR A 215 -6.23 15.75 7.99
CA THR A 215 -6.42 16.74 6.91
C THR A 215 -5.88 16.26 5.58
N LYS A 216 -5.01 15.24 5.60
CA LYS A 216 -4.49 14.56 4.41
C LYS A 216 -4.16 13.12 4.74
N GLU A 217 -4.64 12.19 3.92
CA GLU A 217 -4.55 10.74 4.20
C GLU A 217 -3.13 10.17 4.13
N GLY A 218 -2.29 10.72 3.24
CA GLY A 218 -0.99 10.14 2.95
C GLY A 218 -1.08 8.77 2.29
N LYS A 219 0.02 8.01 2.32
CA LYS A 219 0.12 6.67 1.73
C LYS A 219 1.13 5.79 2.46
N GLY A 220 1.07 4.49 2.25
CA GLY A 220 2.04 3.54 2.77
C GLY A 220 1.93 3.25 4.27
N TYR A 221 0.87 3.69 4.94
CA TYR A 221 0.56 3.36 6.33
C TYR A 221 -0.05 1.96 6.45
N TYR A 222 0.03 1.36 7.65
CA TYR A 222 -0.61 0.08 7.94
C TYR A 222 -1.33 0.10 9.30
N ASN A 223 -2.25 -0.84 9.47
CA ASN A 223 -3.02 -0.95 10.70
C ASN A 223 -2.15 -1.24 11.92
N ASN A 224 -2.50 -0.66 13.04
CA ASN A 224 -1.87 -0.87 14.35
C ASN A 224 -0.39 -0.41 14.43
N GLU A 225 0.09 0.42 13.50
CA GLU A 225 1.38 1.08 13.71
C GLU A 225 1.24 2.27 14.67
N GLN A 226 2.28 2.55 15.42
CA GLN A 226 2.34 3.75 16.25
C GLN A 226 2.90 4.90 15.41
N LEU A 227 2.15 6.00 15.32
CA LEU A 227 2.54 7.22 14.62
C LEU A 227 2.81 8.34 15.62
N ASP A 228 4.07 8.73 15.71
CA ASP A 228 4.54 9.81 16.56
C ASP A 228 4.72 11.11 15.75
N PRO A 229 4.64 12.29 16.35
CA PRO A 229 5.06 13.53 15.70
C PRO A 229 6.51 13.44 15.24
N ILE A 230 6.79 13.87 14.01
CA ILE A 230 8.17 13.89 13.48
C ILE A 230 9.03 14.85 14.33
N ALA A 231 8.46 15.96 14.76
CA ALA A 231 9.08 16.84 15.74
C ALA A 231 8.07 17.15 16.86
N GLN A 232 8.50 17.04 18.11
CA GLN A 232 7.63 17.32 19.27
C GLN A 232 7.21 18.80 19.32
N SER A 233 8.02 19.70 18.79
CA SER A 233 7.69 21.13 18.65
C SER A 233 6.45 21.37 17.79
N ASP A 234 6.14 20.47 16.86
CA ASP A 234 4.98 20.59 15.95
C ASP A 234 3.64 20.46 16.68
N ILE A 235 3.66 19.97 17.92
CA ILE A 235 2.48 19.82 18.79
C ILE A 235 2.70 20.45 20.18
N GLY A 236 3.52 21.50 20.28
CA GLY A 236 3.74 22.19 21.53
C GLY A 236 4.51 21.38 22.59
N ASN A 237 5.33 20.42 22.16
CA ASN A 237 6.16 19.56 23.01
C ASN A 237 5.36 18.63 23.94
N VAL A 238 4.19 18.15 23.53
CA VAL A 238 3.44 17.12 24.26
C VAL A 238 4.27 15.84 24.34
N ASN A 239 4.50 15.33 25.56
CA ASN A 239 5.23 14.09 25.76
C ASN A 239 4.30 12.88 25.78
N GLY A 240 4.66 11.82 25.05
CA GLY A 240 3.91 10.55 25.02
C GLY A 240 2.63 10.56 24.18
N PHE A 241 2.43 11.54 23.31
CA PHE A 241 1.36 11.52 22.32
C PHE A 241 1.74 10.63 21.14
N TYR A 242 0.78 9.82 20.69
CA TYR A 242 0.84 9.09 19.43
C TYR A 242 -0.55 8.72 18.92
N VAL A 243 -0.65 8.38 17.64
CA VAL A 243 -1.86 7.89 16.98
C VAL A 243 -1.64 6.43 16.53
N THR A 244 -2.66 5.60 16.64
CA THR A 244 -2.66 4.21 16.15
C THR A 244 -3.82 4.01 15.17
N PRO A 245 -3.55 3.89 13.85
CA PRO A 245 -4.58 3.61 12.86
C PRO A 245 -5.24 2.25 13.07
N ASN A 246 -6.56 2.21 13.06
CA ASN A 246 -7.35 0.97 13.13
C ASN A 246 -7.78 0.47 11.74
N ALA A 247 -7.77 1.34 10.74
CA ALA A 247 -8.05 1.02 9.35
C ALA A 247 -7.23 1.90 8.41
N ILE A 248 -7.04 1.42 7.20
CA ILE A 248 -6.37 2.12 6.09
C ILE A 248 -7.19 1.99 4.82
N ASN A 249 -7.11 2.98 3.93
CA ASN A 249 -7.50 2.87 2.52
C ASN A 249 -6.41 2.06 1.81
N GLN A 250 -6.68 0.79 1.53
CA GLN A 250 -5.66 -0.10 0.96
C GLN A 250 -5.28 0.33 -0.46
N GLU A 251 -3.99 0.30 -0.74
CA GLU A 251 -3.45 0.47 -2.08
C GLU A 251 -3.40 -0.88 -2.80
N PHE A 252 -3.73 -0.87 -4.10
CA PHE A 252 -3.70 -2.05 -4.94
C PHE A 252 -2.84 -1.81 -6.18
N THR A 253 -2.18 -2.85 -6.64
CA THR A 253 -1.59 -2.89 -7.99
C THR A 253 -2.53 -3.68 -8.90
N VAL A 254 -2.86 -3.11 -10.05
CA VAL A 254 -3.60 -3.78 -11.12
C VAL A 254 -2.62 -4.10 -12.23
N ARG A 255 -2.43 -5.38 -12.54
CA ARG A 255 -1.57 -5.82 -13.65
C ARG A 255 -2.45 -6.41 -14.73
N GLY A 256 -2.36 -5.90 -15.96
CA GLY A 256 -2.98 -6.46 -17.16
C GLY A 256 -2.01 -7.38 -17.89
N SER A 257 -2.51 -8.43 -18.52
CA SER A 257 -1.73 -9.31 -19.40
C SER A 257 -1.40 -8.67 -20.76
N ALA A 258 -2.07 -7.58 -21.12
CA ALA A 258 -1.82 -6.80 -22.33
C ALA A 258 -1.31 -5.40 -21.99
N ALA A 259 -0.50 -4.81 -22.86
CA ALA A 259 -0.05 -3.44 -22.71
C ALA A 259 -1.27 -2.50 -22.76
N HIS A 260 -1.53 -1.78 -21.68
CA HIS A 260 -2.47 -0.66 -21.66
C HIS A 260 -1.78 0.58 -22.25
N GLN A 261 -2.54 1.44 -22.90
CA GLN A 261 -2.01 2.68 -23.50
C GLN A 261 -2.03 3.88 -22.53
N LEU A 262 -2.23 3.63 -21.24
CA LEU A 262 -2.26 4.68 -20.23
C LEU A 262 -0.84 5.05 -19.82
N THR A 263 -0.56 6.33 -19.72
CA THR A 263 0.68 6.90 -19.19
C THR A 263 0.44 7.49 -17.81
N ILE A 264 1.49 7.54 -16.97
CA ILE A 264 1.39 8.16 -15.65
C ILE A 264 0.96 9.63 -15.81
N GLY A 265 -0.18 9.99 -15.24
CA GLY A 265 -0.75 11.34 -15.32
C GLY A 265 -1.87 11.50 -16.34
N ASP A 266 -2.29 10.44 -17.03
CA ASP A 266 -3.49 10.49 -17.86
C ASP A 266 -4.71 10.67 -16.94
N GLU A 267 -5.36 11.81 -17.07
CA GLU A 267 -6.63 12.11 -16.44
C GLU A 267 -7.74 11.46 -17.29
N VAL A 268 -8.49 10.56 -16.69
CA VAL A 268 -9.64 9.97 -17.36
C VAL A 268 -10.88 10.66 -16.81
N VAL A 269 -11.53 11.42 -17.68
CA VAL A 269 -12.71 12.25 -17.39
C VAL A 269 -13.97 11.46 -17.68
#